data_55b65c282209bad579a2d34844ae3e63
#
_entry.id   55b65c282209bad579a2d34844ae3e63
#
_cell.length_a   1.000
_cell.length_b   1.000
_cell.length_c   1.000
_cell.angle_alpha   90.00
_cell.angle_beta   90.00
_cell.angle_gamma   90.00
#
_symmetry.space_group_name_H-M   'P 1'
#
loop_
_entity.id
_entity.type
_entity.pdbx_description
1 polymer ?
#
loop_
_entity_poly.entity_id
_entity_poly.type
_entity_poly.pdbx_seq_one_letter_code
_entity_poly.pdbx_strand_id
1 'polypeptide(L)' 'MANTKLDRIERDIEKTRAKVLEYQKRLKDLEAQKIEEENAQIVQ' A
#
# COMPACT_ATOMS: atom_id res chain seq x y z
N MET A 1 -15.60 13.47 -28.90
CA MET A 1 -16.27 12.69 -27.88
C MET A 1 -15.28 11.98 -26.98
N ALA A 2 -15.55 11.99 -25.70
CA ALA A 2 -14.67 11.32 -24.77
C ALA A 2 -14.65 9.83 -25.03
N ASN A 3 -13.48 9.24 -24.97
CA ASN A 3 -13.34 7.80 -25.09
C ASN A 3 -13.67 7.17 -23.73
N THR A 4 -14.90 6.69 -23.59
CA THR A 4 -15.38 6.12 -22.33
C THR A 4 -14.54 4.96 -21.83
N LYS A 5 -14.02 4.16 -22.72
CA LYS A 5 -13.18 3.03 -22.35
C LYS A 5 -11.85 3.52 -21.77
N LEU A 6 -11.26 4.51 -22.39
CA LEU A 6 -10.03 5.10 -21.90
C LEU A 6 -10.23 5.78 -20.55
N ASP A 7 -11.33 6.52 -20.41
CA ASP A 7 -11.67 7.18 -19.15
C ASP A 7 -11.81 6.18 -18.02
N ARG A 8 -12.45 5.04 -18.30
CA ARG A 8 -12.63 3.98 -17.32
C ARG A 8 -11.30 3.38 -16.90
N ILE A 9 -10.43 3.14 -17.87
CA ILE A 9 -9.09 2.61 -17.60
C ILE A 9 -8.28 3.60 -16.75
N GLU A 10 -8.34 4.88 -17.07
CA GLU A 10 -7.63 5.90 -16.31
C GLU A 10 -8.11 5.97 -14.87
N ARG A 11 -9.41 5.87 -14.64
CA ARG A 11 -9.97 5.84 -13.29
C ARG A 11 -9.50 4.60 -12.52
N ASP A 12 -9.44 3.47 -13.20
CA ASP A 12 -8.97 2.23 -12.59
C ASP A 12 -7.50 2.34 -12.21
N ILE A 13 -6.71 2.98 -13.05
CA ILE A 13 -5.29 3.23 -12.76
C ILE A 13 -5.15 4.08 -11.50
N GLU A 14 -5.92 5.17 -11.41
CA GLU A 14 -5.87 6.04 -10.23
C GLU A 14 -6.25 5.32 -8.95
N LYS A 15 -7.33 4.53 -9.01
CA LYS A 15 -7.78 3.75 -7.86
C LYS A 15 -6.73 2.73 -7.44
N THR A 16 -6.12 2.08 -8.41
CA THR A 16 -5.09 1.07 -8.14
C THR A 16 -3.86 1.71 -7.52
N ARG A 17 -3.45 2.88 -8.03
CA ARG A 17 -2.32 3.60 -7.45
C ARG A 17 -2.57 4.00 -6.00
N ALA A 18 -3.79 4.44 -5.71
CA ALA A 18 -4.16 4.78 -4.33
C ALA A 18 -4.05 3.56 -3.42
N LYS A 19 -4.50 2.41 -3.88
CA LYS A 19 -4.39 1.17 -3.12
C LYS A 19 -2.94 0.75 -2.93
N VAL A 20 -2.12 0.91 -3.94
CA VAL A 20 -0.69 0.60 -3.83
C VAL A 20 -0.05 1.43 -2.74
N LEU A 21 -0.36 2.72 -2.68
CA LEU A 21 0.17 3.60 -1.63
C LEU A 21 -0.29 3.15 -0.23
N GLU A 22 -1.57 2.79 -0.10
CA GLU A 22 -2.10 2.30 1.18
C GLU A 22 -1.40 1.02 1.61
N TYR A 23 -1.23 0.09 0.69
CA TYR A 23 -0.58 -1.18 1.00
C TYR A 23 0.89 -1.00 1.31
N GLN A 24 1.56 -0.07 0.65
CA GLN A 24 2.96 0.24 0.97
C GLN A 24 3.10 0.80 2.38
N LYS A 25 2.20 1.67 2.79
CA LYS A 25 2.18 2.20 4.15
C LYS A 25 1.93 1.09 5.17
N ARG A 26 0.98 0.23 4.86
CA ARG A 26 0.67 -0.90 5.74
C ARG A 26 1.84 -1.85 5.86
N LEU A 27 2.50 -2.12 4.75
CA LEU A 27 3.68 -2.98 4.76
C LEU A 27 4.78 -2.40 5.65
N LYS A 28 5.07 -1.12 5.51
CA LYS A 28 6.06 -0.45 6.35
C LYS A 28 5.71 -0.53 7.82
N ASP A 29 4.42 -0.34 8.13
CA ASP A 29 3.95 -0.40 9.50
C ASP A 29 4.12 -1.81 10.08
N LEU A 30 3.75 -2.82 9.32
CA LEU A 30 3.91 -4.21 9.76
C LEU A 30 5.37 -4.59 9.90
N GLU A 31 6.23 -4.13 9.02
CA GLU A 31 7.66 -4.38 9.12
C GLU A 31 8.24 -3.72 10.37
N ALA A 32 7.78 -2.51 10.69
CA ALA A 32 8.20 -1.83 11.90
C ALA A 32 7.73 -2.59 13.15
N GLN A 33 6.50 -3.07 13.15
CA GLN A 33 5.98 -3.88 14.23
C GLN A 33 6.78 -5.18 14.41
N LYS A 34 7.16 -5.79 13.30
CA LYS A 34 7.98 -6.99 13.34
C LYS A 34 9.31 -6.73 14.02
N ILE A 35 9.96 -5.65 13.66
CA ILE A 35 11.25 -5.26 14.25
C ILE A 35 11.09 -5.01 15.75
N GLU A 36 10.03 -4.33 16.15
CA GLU A 36 9.75 -4.08 17.56
C GLU A 36 9.60 -5.39 18.34
N GLU A 37 8.88 -6.34 17.79
CA GLU A 37 8.68 -7.62 18.43
C GLU A 37 9.96 -8.43 18.51
N GLU A 38 10.76 -8.39 17.45
CA GLU A 38 12.06 -9.04 17.45
C GLU A 38 12.99 -8.45 18.51
N ASN A 39 13.00 -7.13 18.63
CA ASN A 39 13.82 -6.45 19.63
C ASN A 39 13.34 -6.75 21.05
N ALA A 40 12.04 -6.84 21.25
CA ALA A 40 11.48 -7.19 22.55
C ALA A 40 11.90 -8.59 22.98
N GLN A 41 12.04 -9.51 22.04
CA GLN A 41 12.48 -10.86 22.36
C GLN A 41 13.98 -10.94 22.67
N ILE A 42 14.76 -10.03 22.10
CA ILE A 42 16.21 -10.02 22.31
C ILE A 42 16.59 -9.46 23.67
N VAL A 43 15.74 -8.60 24.22
CA VAL A 43 16.04 -7.88 25.47
C VAL A 43 15.75 -8.76 26.71
N GLN A 44 16.13 -9.93 26.72
CA GLN A 44 15.94 -10.77 27.92
C GLN A 44 17.21 -10.81 28.80
#